data_43d0f251f439a4e2080a6cca961f4534
#
_entry.id   43d0f251f439a4e2080a6cca961f4534
#
_cell.length_a   1.000
_cell.length_b   1.000
_cell.length_c   1.000
_cell.angle_alpha   90.00
_cell.angle_beta   90.00
_cell.angle_gamma   90.00
#
_symmetry.space_group_name_H-M   'P 1'
#
loop_
_entity.id
_entity.type
_entity.pdbx_description
1 polymer ?
#
loop_
_entity_poly.entity_id
_entity_poly.type
_entity_poly.pdbx_seq_one_letter_code
_entity_poly.pdbx_strand_id
1 'polypeptide(L)'
;MRQPQIIDRSRDQDFMREALALAAEGAALGEVPVGAVLVQNGEIIGRGFNCPISGSDPSAHAEMVAIRAAARAVSNYRLPGSTLYVTLEPCSMCAGLIVHSRIARVVYGALEPKAGIVQSQGQFFTQGFLNHRVLFEGGVLGEECGTMLSEFFRMRRAKT
;
A
#
# COMPACT_ATOMS: atom_id res chain seq x y z
N MET A 1 2.99 -31.20 -6.51
CA MET A 1 3.62 -30.27 -5.54
C MET A 1 3.92 -28.96 -6.23
N ARG A 2 3.39 -27.87 -5.70
CA ARG A 2 3.80 -26.54 -6.18
C ARG A 2 5.21 -26.28 -5.67
N GLN A 3 6.12 -25.89 -6.58
CA GLN A 3 7.43 -25.42 -6.16
C GLN A 3 7.26 -24.15 -5.32
N PRO A 4 8.06 -23.95 -4.26
CA PRO A 4 8.00 -22.71 -3.50
C PRO A 4 8.30 -21.53 -4.45
N GLN A 5 7.40 -20.55 -4.46
CA GLN A 5 7.63 -19.33 -5.22
C GLN A 5 8.85 -18.61 -4.66
N ILE A 6 9.86 -18.43 -5.49
CA ILE A 6 11.01 -17.61 -5.13
C ILE A 6 10.53 -16.16 -5.16
N ILE A 7 10.51 -15.51 -4.00
CA ILE A 7 10.15 -14.09 -3.89
C ILE A 7 11.40 -13.27 -4.24
N ASP A 8 11.32 -12.52 -5.33
CA ASP A 8 12.37 -11.60 -5.70
C ASP A 8 12.21 -10.28 -4.91
N ARG A 9 13.15 -10.03 -4.01
CA ARG A 9 13.17 -8.80 -3.17
C ARG A 9 14.13 -7.74 -3.69
N SER A 10 14.81 -8.00 -4.81
CA SER A 10 15.90 -7.13 -5.28
C SER A 10 15.44 -5.71 -5.65
N ARG A 11 14.17 -5.55 -6.01
CA ARG A 11 13.60 -4.25 -6.42
C ARG A 11 12.62 -3.66 -5.39
N ASP A 12 12.49 -4.26 -4.21
CA ASP A 12 11.52 -3.79 -3.21
C ASP A 12 11.78 -2.35 -2.78
N GLN A 13 13.04 -1.99 -2.55
CA GLN A 13 13.39 -0.61 -2.17
C GLN A 13 13.11 0.37 -3.30
N ASP A 14 13.40 -0.01 -4.54
CA ASP A 14 13.15 0.86 -5.71
C ASP A 14 11.67 1.17 -5.87
N PHE A 15 10.81 0.16 -5.76
CA PHE A 15 9.38 0.36 -5.84
C PHE A 15 8.83 1.13 -4.62
N MET A 16 9.41 0.91 -3.44
CA MET A 16 9.02 1.69 -2.26
C MET A 16 9.41 3.17 -2.42
N ARG A 17 10.51 3.49 -3.07
CA ARG A 17 10.87 4.89 -3.39
C ARG A 17 9.86 5.53 -4.33
N GLU A 18 9.36 4.77 -5.31
CA GLU A 18 8.26 5.25 -6.17
C GLU A 18 7.01 5.57 -5.35
N ALA A 19 6.67 4.71 -4.39
CA ALA A 19 5.55 4.95 -3.49
C ALA A 19 5.78 6.18 -2.60
N LEU A 20 7.00 6.37 -2.10
CA LEU A 20 7.37 7.56 -1.31
C LEU A 20 7.24 8.86 -2.13
N ALA A 21 7.61 8.84 -3.41
CA ALA A 21 7.45 9.98 -4.30
C ALA A 21 5.96 10.37 -4.45
N LEU A 22 5.09 9.38 -4.55
CA LEU A 22 3.63 9.59 -4.60
C LEU A 22 3.10 10.15 -3.27
N ALA A 23 3.61 9.65 -2.15
CA ALA A 23 3.28 10.18 -0.83
C ALA A 23 3.61 11.67 -0.72
N ALA A 24 4.76 12.08 -1.24
CA ALA A 24 5.19 13.48 -1.27
C ALA A 24 4.26 14.33 -2.14
N GLU A 25 3.80 13.82 -3.27
CA GLU A 25 2.80 14.51 -4.11
C GLU A 25 1.50 14.76 -3.35
N GLY A 26 1.01 13.78 -2.62
CA GLY A 26 -0.18 13.94 -1.78
C GLY A 26 0.03 14.96 -0.67
N ALA A 27 1.19 14.94 -0.01
CA ALA A 27 1.53 15.92 1.03
C ALA A 27 1.48 17.36 0.50
N ALA A 28 1.95 17.58 -0.73
CA ALA A 28 1.91 18.89 -1.37
C ALA A 28 0.48 19.40 -1.57
N LEU A 29 -0.50 18.51 -1.62
CA LEU A 29 -1.93 18.84 -1.70
C LEU A 29 -2.60 18.93 -0.33
N GLY A 30 -1.85 18.80 0.77
CA GLY A 30 -2.40 18.80 2.12
C GLY A 30 -2.96 17.47 2.59
N GLU A 31 -2.74 16.39 1.84
CA GLU A 31 -3.17 15.04 2.21
C GLU A 31 -2.10 14.34 3.08
N VAL A 32 -2.55 13.43 3.94
CA VAL A 32 -1.62 12.59 4.71
C VAL A 32 -0.73 11.81 3.75
N PRO A 33 0.62 11.87 3.89
CA PRO A 33 1.53 11.32 2.88
C PRO A 33 1.64 9.79 2.95
N VAL A 34 0.78 9.14 2.20
CA VAL A 34 0.82 7.70 1.93
C VAL A 34 0.78 7.52 0.42
N GLY A 35 1.69 6.72 -0.10
CA GLY A 35 1.76 6.40 -1.53
C GLY A 35 1.76 4.91 -1.75
N ALA A 36 1.30 4.48 -2.91
CA ALA A 36 1.25 3.07 -3.27
C ALA A 36 1.47 2.86 -4.77
N VAL A 37 2.16 1.79 -5.11
CA VAL A 37 2.30 1.33 -6.49
C VAL A 37 1.96 -0.16 -6.55
N LEU A 38 1.27 -0.57 -7.60
CA LEU A 38 1.01 -1.98 -7.88
C LEU A 38 1.87 -2.43 -9.05
N VAL A 39 2.61 -3.52 -8.84
CA VAL A 39 3.60 -4.04 -9.79
C VAL A 39 3.16 -5.42 -10.26
N GLN A 40 3.14 -5.63 -11.57
CA GLN A 40 2.87 -6.93 -12.19
C GLN A 40 3.88 -7.16 -13.31
N ASN A 41 4.50 -8.33 -13.33
CA ASN A 41 5.54 -8.68 -14.32
C ASN A 41 6.69 -7.65 -14.35
N GLY A 42 7.08 -7.14 -13.17
CA GLY A 42 8.18 -6.19 -13.04
C GLY A 42 7.85 -4.75 -13.44
N GLU A 43 6.61 -4.46 -13.81
CA GLU A 43 6.17 -3.13 -14.24
C GLU A 43 5.11 -2.55 -13.30
N ILE A 44 5.17 -1.24 -13.06
CA ILE A 44 4.14 -0.53 -12.32
C ILE A 44 2.92 -0.38 -13.22
N ILE A 45 1.80 -0.97 -12.81
CA ILE A 45 0.53 -0.90 -13.55
C ILE A 45 -0.51 0.01 -12.88
N GLY A 46 -0.26 0.44 -11.65
CA GLY A 46 -1.14 1.37 -10.93
C GLY A 46 -0.37 2.16 -9.92
N ARG A 47 -0.72 3.45 -9.79
CA ARG A 47 -0.13 4.39 -8.85
C ARG A 47 -1.22 5.12 -8.10
N GLY A 48 -0.98 5.45 -6.83
CA GLY A 48 -1.92 6.24 -6.05
C GLY A 48 -1.27 6.88 -4.84
N PHE A 49 -1.85 7.97 -4.41
CA PHE A 49 -1.57 8.56 -3.10
C PHE A 49 -2.89 8.80 -2.37
N ASN A 50 -2.80 8.87 -1.05
CA ASN A 50 -3.94 9.12 -0.18
C ASN A 50 -4.55 10.48 -0.49
N CYS A 51 -5.83 10.53 -0.86
CA CYS A 51 -6.50 11.77 -1.29
C CYS A 51 -7.99 11.84 -0.93
N PRO A 52 -8.39 11.48 0.32
CA PRO A 52 -9.80 11.55 0.69
C PRO A 52 -10.35 12.97 0.70
N ILE A 53 -9.55 13.98 1.05
CA ILE A 53 -9.98 15.37 1.12
C ILE A 53 -10.15 15.95 -0.30
N SER A 54 -9.09 15.92 -1.09
CA SER A 54 -9.08 16.49 -2.44
C SER A 54 -10.03 15.77 -3.39
N GLY A 55 -10.22 14.47 -3.18
CA GLY A 55 -11.13 13.64 -3.96
C GLY A 55 -12.57 13.61 -3.45
N SER A 56 -12.84 14.17 -2.27
CA SER A 56 -14.13 14.02 -1.57
C SER A 56 -14.60 12.58 -1.54
N ASP A 57 -13.67 11.68 -1.20
CA ASP A 57 -13.91 10.23 -1.23
C ASP A 57 -13.30 9.60 0.02
N PRO A 58 -14.13 9.11 0.96
CA PRO A 58 -13.62 8.52 2.21
C PRO A 58 -12.85 7.22 1.99
N SER A 59 -12.98 6.59 0.84
CA SER A 59 -12.25 5.35 0.52
C SER A 59 -10.95 5.60 -0.26
N ALA A 60 -10.60 6.86 -0.57
CA ALA A 60 -9.46 7.18 -1.42
C ALA A 60 -8.12 7.09 -0.67
N HIS A 61 -7.87 5.96 -0.05
CA HIS A 61 -6.54 5.59 0.42
C HIS A 61 -5.62 5.28 -0.75
N ALA A 62 -4.32 5.44 -0.57
CA ALA A 62 -3.32 5.21 -1.62
C ALA A 62 -3.49 3.84 -2.29
N GLU A 63 -3.71 2.80 -1.49
CA GLU A 63 -3.89 1.43 -1.98
C GLU A 63 -5.12 1.31 -2.88
N MET A 64 -6.22 1.91 -2.46
CA MET A 64 -7.49 1.91 -3.20
C MET A 64 -7.30 2.56 -4.57
N VAL A 65 -6.65 3.73 -4.60
CA VAL A 65 -6.40 4.49 -5.83
C VAL A 65 -5.49 3.68 -6.78
N ALA A 66 -4.40 3.12 -6.25
CA ALA A 66 -3.45 2.32 -7.04
C ALA A 66 -4.09 1.05 -7.61
N ILE A 67 -4.86 0.33 -6.80
CA ILE A 67 -5.52 -0.92 -7.22
C ILE A 67 -6.58 -0.64 -8.30
N ARG A 68 -7.40 0.40 -8.12
CA ARG A 68 -8.39 0.80 -9.13
C ARG A 68 -7.73 1.16 -10.46
N ALA A 69 -6.65 1.93 -10.42
CA ALA A 69 -5.90 2.30 -11.62
C ALA A 69 -5.33 1.06 -12.32
N ALA A 70 -4.75 0.14 -11.56
CA ALA A 70 -4.17 -1.10 -12.08
C ALA A 70 -5.24 -1.99 -12.75
N ALA A 71 -6.38 -2.17 -12.08
CA ALA A 71 -7.48 -3.00 -12.60
C ALA A 71 -8.00 -2.45 -13.93
N ARG A 72 -8.12 -1.13 -14.06
CA ARG A 72 -8.52 -0.48 -15.31
C ARG A 72 -7.46 -0.66 -16.38
N ALA A 73 -6.18 -0.51 -16.04
CA ALA A 73 -5.07 -0.62 -16.99
C ALA A 73 -4.99 -2.00 -17.65
N VAL A 74 -5.25 -3.06 -16.86
CA VAL A 74 -5.21 -4.44 -17.37
C VAL A 74 -6.59 -5.00 -17.73
N SER A 75 -7.65 -4.19 -17.56
CA SER A 75 -9.05 -4.58 -17.82
C SER A 75 -9.45 -5.86 -17.08
N ASN A 76 -9.04 -5.99 -15.84
CA ASN A 76 -9.33 -7.16 -15.01
C ASN A 76 -9.39 -6.76 -13.54
N TYR A 77 -10.46 -7.14 -12.83
CA TYR A 77 -10.58 -6.87 -11.40
C TYR A 77 -9.68 -7.78 -10.54
N ARG A 78 -9.21 -8.88 -11.09
CA ARG A 78 -8.22 -9.76 -10.45
C ARG A 78 -6.84 -9.43 -10.97
N LEU A 79 -5.88 -9.36 -10.05
CA LEU A 79 -4.52 -8.93 -10.33
C LEU A 79 -3.53 -10.00 -9.86
N PRO A 80 -3.59 -11.22 -10.44
CA PRO A 80 -2.76 -12.34 -10.00
C PRO A 80 -1.28 -12.06 -10.24
N GLY A 81 -0.44 -12.59 -9.34
CA GLY A 81 1.01 -12.43 -9.47
C GLY A 81 1.52 -11.01 -9.20
N SER A 82 0.66 -10.11 -8.74
CA SER A 82 1.05 -8.72 -8.48
C SER A 82 1.55 -8.51 -7.06
N THR A 83 2.34 -7.45 -6.87
CA THR A 83 2.82 -6.97 -5.58
C THR A 83 2.40 -5.52 -5.38
N LEU A 84 1.79 -5.23 -4.24
CA LEU A 84 1.46 -3.87 -3.83
C LEU A 84 2.53 -3.35 -2.89
N TYR A 85 3.11 -2.22 -3.22
CA TYR A 85 4.04 -1.48 -2.36
C TYR A 85 3.31 -0.26 -1.81
N VAL A 86 3.29 -0.12 -0.50
CA VAL A 86 2.61 0.98 0.17
C VAL A 86 3.46 1.49 1.32
N THR A 87 3.53 2.79 1.51
CA THR A 87 4.43 3.39 2.51
C THR A 87 3.97 3.19 3.95
N LEU A 88 2.70 2.87 4.16
CA LEU A 88 2.11 2.64 5.47
C LEU A 88 1.35 1.32 5.50
N GLU A 89 1.42 0.61 6.62
CA GLU A 89 0.68 -0.64 6.83
C GLU A 89 -0.81 -0.48 6.51
N PRO A 90 -1.40 -1.33 5.66
CA PRO A 90 -2.82 -1.24 5.28
C PRO A 90 -3.80 -1.36 6.44
N CYS A 91 -4.89 -0.61 6.34
CA CYS A 91 -6.05 -0.73 7.22
C CYS A 91 -6.98 -1.88 6.76
N SER A 92 -8.02 -2.18 7.54
CA SER A 92 -8.95 -3.27 7.26
C SER A 92 -9.68 -3.13 5.93
N MET A 93 -10.06 -1.91 5.54
CA MET A 93 -10.72 -1.65 4.26
C MET A 93 -9.81 -2.03 3.09
N CYS A 94 -8.56 -1.56 3.12
CA CYS A 94 -7.60 -1.83 2.06
C CYS A 94 -7.16 -3.31 2.06
N ALA A 95 -6.98 -3.92 3.23
CA ALA A 95 -6.66 -5.34 3.33
C ALA A 95 -7.75 -6.21 2.70
N GLY A 96 -9.03 -5.87 2.90
CA GLY A 96 -10.15 -6.55 2.24
C GLY A 96 -10.08 -6.43 0.72
N LEU A 97 -9.83 -5.23 0.21
CA LEU A 97 -9.67 -5.01 -1.23
C LEU A 97 -8.49 -5.80 -1.82
N ILE A 98 -7.38 -5.85 -1.11
CA ILE A 98 -6.18 -6.61 -1.51
C ILE A 98 -6.54 -8.08 -1.74
N VAL A 99 -7.31 -8.68 -0.82
CA VAL A 99 -7.76 -10.06 -0.96
C VAL A 99 -8.73 -10.22 -2.14
N HIS A 100 -9.71 -9.33 -2.27
CA HIS A 100 -10.68 -9.37 -3.38
C HIS A 100 -10.00 -9.23 -4.74
N SER A 101 -8.92 -8.45 -4.81
CA SER A 101 -8.17 -8.21 -6.05
C SER A 101 -7.20 -9.35 -6.38
N ARG A 102 -7.04 -10.34 -5.52
CA ARG A 102 -6.12 -11.48 -5.69
C ARG A 102 -4.66 -11.05 -5.81
N ILE A 103 -4.28 -9.96 -5.14
CA ILE A 103 -2.88 -9.52 -5.05
C ILE A 103 -2.07 -10.60 -4.34
N ALA A 104 -0.92 -10.96 -4.89
CA ALA A 104 -0.10 -12.05 -4.37
C ALA A 104 0.73 -11.65 -3.15
N ARG A 105 1.20 -10.39 -3.13
CA ARG A 105 2.13 -9.93 -2.09
C ARG A 105 1.91 -8.45 -1.77
N VAL A 106 2.02 -8.11 -0.47
CA VAL A 106 2.00 -6.72 0.00
C VAL A 106 3.33 -6.43 0.70
N VAL A 107 3.97 -5.34 0.30
CA VAL A 107 5.17 -4.82 0.95
C VAL A 107 4.84 -3.43 1.49
N TYR A 108 5.02 -3.24 2.80
CA TYR A 108 4.74 -1.94 3.41
C TYR A 108 5.98 -1.39 4.12
N GLY A 109 6.02 -0.07 4.29
CA GLY A 109 7.13 0.62 4.94
C GLY A 109 6.92 0.70 6.45
N ALA A 110 6.22 1.72 6.90
CA ALA A 110 5.99 1.97 8.31
C ALA A 110 4.80 1.18 8.87
N LEU A 111 4.84 0.87 10.16
CA LEU A 111 3.69 0.33 10.87
C LEU A 111 2.65 1.43 11.14
N GLU A 112 1.38 1.03 11.15
CA GLU A 112 0.28 1.89 11.60
C GLU A 112 -0.28 1.32 12.90
N PRO A 113 0.17 1.82 14.07
CA PRO A 113 -0.20 1.20 15.35
C PRO A 113 -1.69 1.28 15.70
N LYS A 114 -2.41 2.26 15.14
CA LYS A 114 -3.83 2.50 15.49
C LYS A 114 -4.81 1.76 14.59
N ALA A 115 -4.52 1.67 13.29
CA ALA A 115 -5.47 1.15 12.31
C ALA A 115 -4.88 0.06 11.41
N GLY A 116 -3.59 -0.22 11.50
CA GLY A 116 -2.95 -1.25 10.69
C GLY A 116 -3.43 -2.64 11.08
N ILE A 117 -3.81 -3.43 10.09
CA ILE A 117 -4.44 -4.73 10.33
C ILE A 117 -3.59 -5.91 9.80
N VAL A 118 -2.43 -5.62 9.22
CA VAL A 118 -1.56 -6.69 8.73
C VAL A 118 -0.81 -7.33 9.90
N GLN A 119 -0.26 -6.51 10.82
CA GLN A 119 0.42 -7.00 12.01
C GLN A 119 0.17 -6.18 13.29
N SER A 120 -0.22 -4.89 13.18
CA SER A 120 -0.31 -4.00 14.36
C SER A 120 -1.54 -4.26 15.24
N GLN A 121 -2.74 -4.20 14.69
CA GLN A 121 -3.99 -4.39 15.42
C GLN A 121 -4.60 -5.78 15.22
N GLY A 122 -4.06 -6.57 14.33
CA GLY A 122 -4.53 -7.91 14.03
C GLY A 122 -3.69 -8.50 12.91
N GLN A 123 -4.03 -9.70 12.49
CA GLN A 123 -3.33 -10.42 11.43
C GLN A 123 -4.35 -10.84 10.36
N PHE A 124 -4.79 -9.85 9.59
CA PHE A 124 -5.88 -10.04 8.63
C PHE A 124 -5.56 -11.13 7.60
N PHE A 125 -4.36 -11.13 7.05
CA PHE A 125 -4.02 -12.06 5.95
C PHE A 125 -3.82 -13.51 6.40
N THR A 126 -3.80 -13.79 7.70
CA THR A 126 -3.68 -15.15 8.24
C THR A 126 -5.02 -15.73 8.70
N GLN A 127 -6.12 -15.01 8.52
CA GLN A 127 -7.44 -15.45 8.97
C GLN A 127 -7.95 -16.62 8.12
N GLY A 128 -8.50 -17.64 8.80
CA GLY A 128 -8.93 -18.88 8.16
C GLY A 128 -10.14 -18.75 7.24
N PHE A 129 -10.94 -17.66 7.36
CA PHE A 129 -12.09 -17.45 6.49
C PHE A 129 -11.71 -16.90 5.10
N LEU A 130 -10.46 -16.48 4.90
CA LEU A 130 -10.02 -15.94 3.61
C LEU A 130 -9.82 -17.07 2.60
N ASN A 131 -10.31 -16.87 1.39
CA ASN A 131 -10.21 -17.82 0.29
C ASN A 131 -9.01 -17.53 -0.65
N HIS A 132 -8.20 -16.54 -0.33
CA HIS A 132 -6.99 -16.17 -1.08
C HIS A 132 -5.89 -15.83 -0.09
N ARG A 133 -4.69 -16.34 -0.33
CA ARG A 133 -3.54 -16.11 0.54
C ARG A 133 -2.70 -14.97 0.00
N VAL A 134 -2.43 -13.99 0.87
CA VAL A 134 -1.57 -12.83 0.56
C VAL A 134 -0.28 -12.98 1.37
N LEU A 135 0.87 -12.92 0.70
CA LEU A 135 2.16 -12.83 1.36
C LEU A 135 2.40 -11.37 1.75
N PHE A 136 3.04 -11.12 2.87
CA PHE A 136 3.27 -9.75 3.33
C PHE A 136 4.62 -9.59 3.99
N GLU A 137 5.20 -8.39 3.87
CA GLU A 137 6.49 -8.04 4.46
C GLU A 137 6.50 -6.55 4.78
N GLY A 138 6.87 -6.20 6.00
CA GLY A 138 6.94 -4.82 6.46
C GLY A 138 8.37 -4.35 6.70
N GLY A 139 8.53 -3.04 6.87
CA GLY A 139 9.80 -2.44 7.24
C GLY A 139 10.69 -2.03 6.07
N VAL A 140 10.22 -2.17 4.84
CA VAL A 140 11.00 -1.73 3.66
C VAL A 140 10.99 -0.21 3.59
N LEU A 141 12.17 0.41 3.77
CA LEU A 141 12.33 1.86 3.94
C LEU A 141 11.39 2.42 5.03
N GLY A 142 11.17 1.62 6.09
CA GLY A 142 10.21 1.95 7.14
C GLY A 142 10.54 3.23 7.89
N GLU A 143 11.82 3.53 8.09
CA GLU A 143 12.26 4.77 8.74
C GLU A 143 11.91 6.00 7.88
N GLU A 144 12.23 5.98 6.60
CA GLU A 144 11.90 7.06 5.67
C GLU A 144 10.38 7.28 5.56
N CYS A 145 9.62 6.21 5.48
CA CYS A 145 8.15 6.26 5.44
C CYS A 145 7.59 6.87 6.72
N GLY A 146 8.07 6.44 7.87
CA GLY A 146 7.65 6.94 9.17
C GLY A 146 8.03 8.40 9.38
N THR A 147 9.21 8.80 8.98
CA THR A 147 9.70 10.19 9.09
C THR A 147 8.83 11.14 8.28
N MET A 148 8.47 10.76 7.05
CA MET A 148 7.60 11.59 6.21
C MET A 148 6.25 11.85 6.86
N LEU A 149 5.66 10.84 7.47
CA LEU A 149 4.40 10.97 8.21
C LEU A 149 4.55 11.86 9.45
N SER A 150 5.59 11.61 10.25
CA SER A 150 5.85 12.37 11.48
C SER A 150 6.06 13.86 11.19
N GLU A 151 6.83 14.17 10.17
CA GLU A 151 7.10 15.56 9.76
C GLU A 151 5.83 16.25 9.27
N PHE A 152 5.00 15.56 8.48
CA PHE A 152 3.72 16.10 8.02
C PHE A 152 2.82 16.49 9.20
N PHE A 153 2.64 15.61 10.18
CA PHE A 153 1.81 15.87 11.35
C PHE A 153 2.41 16.96 12.24
N ARG A 154 3.73 17.01 12.39
CA ARG A 154 4.42 18.06 13.13
C ARG A 154 4.16 19.43 12.49
N MET A 155 4.30 19.55 11.17
CA MET A 155 4.04 20.80 10.45
C MET A 155 2.57 21.22 10.53
N ARG A 156 1.66 20.26 10.48
CA ARG A 156 0.23 20.51 10.58
C ARG A 156 -0.16 21.06 11.96
N ARG A 157 0.41 20.53 13.03
CA ARG A 157 0.21 21.03 14.40
C ARG A 157 0.76 22.45 14.58
N ALA A 158 1.88 22.77 13.94
CA ALA A 158 2.51 24.09 14.01
C ALA A 158 1.67 25.19 13.35
N LYS A 159 0.74 24.85 12.45
CA LYS A 159 -0.12 25.80 11.73
C LYS A 159 -1.44 26.12 12.44
N THR A 160 -1.73 25.43 13.55
CA THR A 160 -2.96 25.65 14.32
C THR A 160 -2.75 26.60 15.48
#